data_fc6da53b7de96c05bb67fa15e8644c41
#
_entry.id   fc6da53b7de96c05bb67fa15e8644c41
#
_cell.length_a   1.000
_cell.length_b   1.000
_cell.length_c   1.000
_cell.angle_alpha   90.00
_cell.angle_beta   90.00
_cell.angle_gamma   90.00
#
_symmetry.space_group_name_H-M   'P 1'
#
loop_
_entity.id
_entity.type
_entity.pdbx_description
1 polymer ?
#
loop_
_entity_poly.entity_id
_entity_poly.type
_entity_poly.pdbx_seq_one_letter_code
_entity_poly.pdbx_strand_id
1 'polypeptide(L)'
;MFYDNDKVNLLTGLLKAYGITHVVLCPGSRNAMIVNNIVESRLFTCYPVTDERSAGFQALGIAQNVGKAAIVVTSGSALLNVAPAVVEAYYQRQSVVVVSADRPQEDIDQNVGQTMRQYGALDNFVKRSVNLTDALGDNHSYHHRLVCEALCACNFGPVHINVPLPNVTECRMVENVHLENRPVDLVVPTTLQTDIADEIFFGAKRTMIVIGNCHISLPEHVFSTLRQFITILSEPLSDPTAQPFEGIVENLPDELLPDLIIYIGGSLVCRSIHSRLAAASDTRVWRVDADCQLCSPFKRIDRVYGLSAEAFLHQLYATVTQRTDIVPSPFVKSWDKAFRVERQRLSDSISDTDLSAASVVNYFETQLDDMFYNYHVHYANSTAVRLACRYVSGHKVYCNRGVNGIDGCLSTAAGFSASTADMVFCVTGDLSFFYDQNALWNNNLKGNLRVILLNDHHGGIFDRVRGLEQCAHRDTFVSGRHSADARGICTQNDIGYIAAKTADEMRLGIVRLLTEETNRPIVLEVTLKTS
;
A
#
# COMPACT_ATOMS: atom_id res chain seq x y z
N MET A 1 -6.49 26.40 -23.56
CA MET A 1 -5.68 26.16 -24.78
C MET A 1 -4.92 24.85 -24.63
N PHE A 2 -4.97 24.00 -25.65
CA PHE A 2 -4.35 22.67 -25.66
C PHE A 2 -3.16 22.64 -26.61
N TYR A 3 -2.13 21.87 -26.31
CA TYR A 3 -1.13 21.51 -27.30
C TYR A 3 -1.73 20.51 -28.31
N ASP A 4 -1.56 20.80 -29.58
CA ASP A 4 -2.02 19.96 -30.70
C ASP A 4 -1.01 18.84 -30.96
N ASN A 5 -1.07 17.80 -30.13
CA ASN A 5 -0.17 16.64 -30.22
C ASN A 5 -0.98 15.34 -30.03
N ASP A 6 -1.00 14.51 -31.06
CA ASP A 6 -1.84 13.29 -31.10
C ASP A 6 -1.55 12.31 -29.97
N LYS A 7 -0.28 12.10 -29.57
CA LYS A 7 0.11 11.20 -28.47
C LYS A 7 -0.45 11.71 -27.13
N VAL A 8 -0.33 13.03 -26.90
CA VAL A 8 -0.79 13.68 -25.68
C VAL A 8 -2.32 13.65 -25.59
N ASN A 9 -3.01 13.93 -26.71
CA ASN A 9 -4.47 13.95 -26.77
C ASN A 9 -5.04 12.53 -26.60
N LEU A 10 -4.47 11.54 -27.27
CA LEU A 10 -4.79 10.13 -27.14
C LEU A 10 -4.63 9.65 -25.68
N LEU A 11 -3.46 9.92 -25.08
CA LEU A 11 -3.17 9.54 -23.70
C LEU A 11 -4.16 10.18 -22.72
N THR A 12 -4.40 11.49 -22.85
CA THR A 12 -5.34 12.23 -21.98
C THR A 12 -6.74 11.62 -22.05
N GLY A 13 -7.24 11.33 -23.24
CA GLY A 13 -8.57 10.73 -23.42
C GLY A 13 -8.66 9.32 -22.86
N LEU A 14 -7.70 8.45 -23.16
CA LEU A 14 -7.71 7.07 -22.69
C LEU A 14 -7.51 6.93 -21.18
N LEU A 15 -6.67 7.75 -20.54
CA LEU A 15 -6.57 7.78 -19.08
C LEU A 15 -7.96 7.95 -18.44
N LYS A 16 -8.74 8.92 -18.94
CA LYS A 16 -10.12 9.15 -18.46
C LYS A 16 -11.04 7.98 -18.77
N ALA A 17 -10.97 7.43 -20.00
CA ALA A 17 -11.83 6.32 -20.43
C ALA A 17 -11.62 5.04 -19.60
N TYR A 18 -10.40 4.81 -19.10
CA TYR A 18 -10.07 3.69 -18.20
C TYR A 18 -10.32 3.99 -16.71
N GLY A 19 -11.00 5.10 -16.38
CA GLY A 19 -11.40 5.44 -15.02
C GLY A 19 -10.29 6.05 -14.17
N ILE A 20 -9.18 6.47 -14.76
CA ILE A 20 -8.16 7.23 -14.04
C ILE A 20 -8.63 8.68 -13.98
N THR A 21 -8.91 9.18 -12.77
CA THR A 21 -9.45 10.53 -12.54
C THR A 21 -8.56 11.38 -11.66
N HIS A 22 -7.51 10.80 -11.09
CA HIS A 22 -6.57 11.45 -10.19
C HIS A 22 -5.16 11.35 -10.77
N VAL A 23 -4.47 12.49 -10.90
CA VAL A 23 -3.15 12.56 -11.52
C VAL A 23 -2.19 13.40 -10.68
N VAL A 24 -1.08 12.80 -10.27
CA VAL A 24 0.04 13.52 -9.65
C VAL A 24 0.94 14.06 -10.75
N LEU A 25 1.24 15.35 -10.68
CA LEU A 25 1.98 16.07 -11.72
C LEU A 25 3.29 16.63 -11.16
N CYS A 26 4.41 16.11 -11.65
CA CYS A 26 5.72 16.65 -11.33
C CYS A 26 6.10 17.78 -12.29
N PRO A 27 6.75 18.87 -11.80
CA PRO A 27 7.17 19.97 -12.66
C PRO A 27 8.27 19.55 -13.63
N GLY A 28 8.25 20.12 -14.83
CA GLY A 28 9.28 19.89 -15.83
C GLY A 28 8.90 20.48 -17.20
N SER A 29 9.88 20.77 -18.03
CA SER A 29 9.63 21.34 -19.36
C SER A 29 9.24 20.29 -20.40
N ARG A 30 9.79 19.07 -20.30
CA ARG A 30 9.53 18.01 -21.29
C ARG A 30 8.10 17.46 -21.19
N ASN A 31 7.56 17.34 -19.98
CA ASN A 31 6.19 16.89 -19.75
C ASN A 31 5.15 18.03 -19.81
N ALA A 32 5.55 19.26 -20.10
CA ALA A 32 4.66 20.44 -20.06
C ALA A 32 3.42 20.28 -20.95
N MET A 33 3.55 19.67 -22.12
CA MET A 33 2.42 19.41 -23.03
C MET A 33 1.39 18.45 -22.41
N ILE A 34 1.88 17.35 -21.79
CA ILE A 34 1.02 16.38 -21.10
C ILE A 34 0.32 17.04 -19.92
N VAL A 35 1.09 17.75 -19.08
CA VAL A 35 0.57 18.46 -17.90
C VAL A 35 -0.50 19.48 -18.31
N ASN A 36 -0.20 20.31 -19.31
CA ASN A 36 -1.15 21.32 -19.80
C ASN A 36 -2.46 20.68 -20.27
N ASN A 37 -2.40 19.67 -21.15
CA ASN A 37 -3.61 19.07 -21.71
C ASN A 37 -4.44 18.33 -20.65
N ILE A 38 -3.82 17.68 -19.68
CA ILE A 38 -4.49 17.07 -18.54
C ILE A 38 -5.23 18.14 -17.73
N VAL A 39 -4.56 19.25 -17.36
CA VAL A 39 -5.15 20.32 -16.53
C VAL A 39 -6.25 21.07 -17.29
N GLU A 40 -6.01 21.47 -18.55
CA GLU A 40 -6.98 22.19 -19.38
C GLU A 40 -8.23 21.36 -19.70
N SER A 41 -8.10 20.02 -19.78
CA SER A 41 -9.24 19.13 -20.03
C SER A 41 -10.31 19.19 -18.92
N ARG A 42 -9.94 19.54 -17.70
CA ARG A 42 -10.79 19.53 -16.50
C ARG A 42 -11.43 18.18 -16.19
N LEU A 43 -10.86 17.11 -16.73
CA LEU A 43 -11.35 15.74 -16.53
C LEU A 43 -10.73 15.05 -15.30
N PHE A 44 -9.71 15.66 -14.71
CA PHE A 44 -8.88 15.08 -13.67
C PHE A 44 -8.77 15.98 -12.44
N THR A 45 -8.65 15.35 -11.27
CA THR A 45 -8.16 16.01 -10.06
C THR A 45 -6.62 15.93 -10.10
N CYS A 46 -5.96 17.09 -10.15
CA CYS A 46 -4.53 17.20 -10.35
C CYS A 46 -3.82 17.59 -9.06
N TYR A 47 -2.72 16.93 -8.75
CA TYR A 47 -1.90 17.14 -7.55
C TYR A 47 -0.47 17.52 -7.96
N PRO A 48 -0.07 18.80 -7.88
CA PRO A 48 1.31 19.20 -8.12
C PRO A 48 2.22 18.75 -6.98
N VAL A 49 3.26 17.99 -7.30
CA VAL A 49 4.27 17.51 -6.33
C VAL A 49 5.65 17.59 -6.96
N THR A 50 6.59 18.26 -6.28
CA THR A 50 7.91 18.55 -6.86
C THR A 50 8.90 17.40 -6.74
N ASP A 51 8.97 16.72 -5.60
CA ASP A 51 9.82 15.54 -5.40
C ASP A 51 9.18 14.32 -6.02
N GLU A 52 9.76 13.77 -7.08
CA GLU A 52 9.20 12.64 -7.82
C GLU A 52 9.10 11.36 -6.97
N ARG A 53 9.99 11.14 -6.02
CA ARG A 53 9.90 10.01 -5.09
C ARG A 53 8.67 10.13 -4.21
N SER A 54 8.48 11.27 -3.57
CA SER A 54 7.27 11.57 -2.79
C SER A 54 6.01 11.50 -3.68
N ALA A 55 6.08 12.06 -4.89
CA ALA A 55 4.98 12.04 -5.87
C ALA A 55 4.56 10.61 -6.25
N GLY A 56 5.50 9.70 -6.46
CA GLY A 56 5.24 8.28 -6.74
C GLY A 56 4.47 7.61 -5.59
N PHE A 57 4.90 7.83 -4.36
CA PHE A 57 4.21 7.30 -3.18
C PHE A 57 2.86 8.00 -2.91
N GLN A 58 2.72 9.28 -3.25
CA GLN A 58 1.42 9.95 -3.20
C GLN A 58 0.45 9.34 -4.23
N ALA A 59 0.91 9.04 -5.45
CA ALA A 59 0.10 8.34 -6.45
C ALA A 59 -0.33 6.95 -5.95
N LEU A 60 0.55 6.22 -5.26
CA LEU A 60 0.22 4.95 -4.60
C LEU A 60 -0.87 5.14 -3.54
N GLY A 61 -0.76 6.12 -2.66
CA GLY A 61 -1.76 6.40 -1.63
C GLY A 61 -3.12 6.80 -2.23
N ILE A 62 -3.12 7.61 -3.29
CA ILE A 62 -4.33 7.93 -4.04
C ILE A 62 -4.95 6.66 -4.64
N ALA A 63 -4.15 5.79 -5.28
CA ALA A 63 -4.64 4.53 -5.84
C ALA A 63 -5.22 3.59 -4.77
N GLN A 64 -4.67 3.56 -3.57
CA GLN A 64 -5.22 2.81 -2.44
C GLN A 64 -6.61 3.29 -2.03
N ASN A 65 -6.90 4.59 -2.17
CA ASN A 65 -8.21 5.17 -1.86
C ASN A 65 -9.22 5.03 -3.01
N VAL A 66 -8.82 5.45 -4.23
CA VAL A 66 -9.76 5.56 -5.36
C VAL A 66 -9.65 4.44 -6.38
N GLY A 67 -8.78 3.46 -6.15
CA GLY A 67 -8.55 2.28 -6.99
C GLY A 67 -7.50 2.47 -8.08
N LYS A 68 -7.38 3.65 -8.72
CA LYS A 68 -6.40 3.93 -9.79
C LYS A 68 -5.90 5.36 -9.74
N ALA A 69 -4.60 5.56 -9.99
CA ALA A 69 -4.01 6.89 -10.12
C ALA A 69 -2.93 6.91 -11.21
N ALA A 70 -2.63 8.10 -11.72
CA ALA A 70 -1.48 8.30 -12.60
C ALA A 70 -0.49 9.28 -11.99
N ILE A 71 0.77 9.15 -12.40
CA ILE A 71 1.83 10.11 -12.14
C ILE A 71 2.51 10.50 -13.45
N VAL A 72 2.74 11.79 -13.66
CA VAL A 72 3.43 12.33 -14.83
C VAL A 72 4.74 12.94 -14.42
N VAL A 73 5.84 12.44 -14.97
CA VAL A 73 7.20 12.93 -14.71
C VAL A 73 7.88 13.45 -15.97
N THR A 74 8.85 14.32 -15.81
CA THR A 74 9.69 14.82 -16.89
C THR A 74 10.74 13.80 -17.32
N SER A 75 11.56 14.13 -18.31
CA SER A 75 12.62 13.23 -18.81
C SER A 75 13.82 13.14 -17.86
N GLY A 76 14.60 12.07 -18.02
CA GLY A 76 15.83 11.82 -17.28
C GLY A 76 15.61 11.13 -15.93
N SER A 77 16.38 11.48 -14.92
CA SER A 77 16.38 10.83 -13.61
C SER A 77 15.03 10.91 -12.86
N ALA A 78 14.14 11.82 -13.25
CA ALA A 78 12.79 11.92 -12.71
C ALA A 78 12.04 10.58 -12.74
N LEU A 79 12.17 9.80 -13.83
CA LEU A 79 11.59 8.46 -13.92
C LEU A 79 12.15 7.50 -12.88
N LEU A 80 13.46 7.53 -12.63
CA LEU A 80 14.08 6.61 -11.66
C LEU A 80 13.77 7.01 -10.22
N ASN A 81 13.48 8.28 -9.96
CA ASN A 81 13.04 8.73 -8.65
C ASN A 81 11.68 8.14 -8.23
N VAL A 82 10.80 7.80 -9.17
CA VAL A 82 9.53 7.12 -8.84
C VAL A 82 9.69 5.61 -8.65
N ALA A 83 10.84 5.02 -9.00
CA ALA A 83 11.04 3.58 -8.98
C ALA A 83 10.72 2.93 -7.62
N PRO A 84 11.12 3.46 -6.45
CA PRO A 84 10.74 2.86 -5.16
C PRO A 84 9.23 2.71 -4.97
N ALA A 85 8.45 3.72 -5.36
CA ALA A 85 6.99 3.67 -5.29
C ALA A 85 6.39 2.67 -6.29
N VAL A 86 6.98 2.56 -7.49
CA VAL A 86 6.56 1.58 -8.51
C VAL A 86 6.81 0.15 -8.03
N VAL A 87 7.98 -0.11 -7.42
CA VAL A 87 8.30 -1.41 -6.81
C VAL A 87 7.29 -1.76 -5.72
N GLU A 88 6.99 -0.83 -4.83
CA GLU A 88 6.00 -1.02 -3.78
C GLU A 88 4.60 -1.29 -4.38
N ALA A 89 4.15 -0.49 -5.36
CA ALA A 89 2.88 -0.68 -6.07
C ALA A 89 2.80 -2.05 -6.76
N TYR A 90 3.91 -2.52 -7.35
CA TYR A 90 3.97 -3.82 -8.02
C TYR A 90 3.69 -4.98 -7.07
N TYR A 91 4.34 -4.99 -5.91
CA TYR A 91 4.15 -6.05 -4.92
C TYR A 91 2.83 -5.94 -4.15
N GLN A 92 2.27 -4.72 -4.04
CA GLN A 92 0.91 -4.51 -3.53
C GLN A 92 -0.17 -4.73 -4.60
N ARG A 93 0.19 -4.86 -5.89
CA ARG A 93 -0.75 -4.93 -7.04
C ARG A 93 -1.66 -3.71 -7.13
N GLN A 94 -1.13 -2.53 -6.80
CA GLN A 94 -1.86 -1.28 -6.90
C GLN A 94 -1.79 -0.71 -8.31
N SER A 95 -2.92 -0.21 -8.80
CA SER A 95 -3.08 0.30 -10.16
C SER A 95 -2.51 1.73 -10.28
N VAL A 96 -1.22 1.83 -10.55
CA VAL A 96 -0.51 3.10 -10.76
C VAL A 96 0.00 3.19 -12.20
N VAL A 97 -0.38 4.24 -12.92
CA VAL A 97 0.11 4.53 -14.27
C VAL A 97 1.25 5.54 -14.18
N VAL A 98 2.46 5.11 -14.51
CA VAL A 98 3.61 6.01 -14.65
C VAL A 98 3.69 6.50 -16.08
N VAL A 99 3.59 7.80 -16.29
CA VAL A 99 3.77 8.47 -17.57
C VAL A 99 5.06 9.27 -17.52
N SER A 100 6.05 8.89 -18.31
CA SER A 100 7.29 9.64 -18.47
C SER A 100 7.33 10.35 -19.81
N ALA A 101 7.48 11.68 -19.81
CA ALA A 101 7.85 12.39 -21.00
C ALA A 101 9.31 12.07 -21.34
N ASP A 102 9.62 11.90 -22.63
CA ASP A 102 10.97 11.59 -23.07
C ASP A 102 11.42 12.52 -24.20
N ARG A 103 12.70 12.51 -24.49
CA ARG A 103 13.28 13.13 -25.68
C ARG A 103 12.99 12.28 -26.91
N PRO A 104 13.06 12.87 -28.14
CA PRO A 104 13.05 12.09 -29.37
C PRO A 104 14.12 10.99 -29.35
N GLN A 105 13.83 9.87 -30.01
CA GLN A 105 14.68 8.67 -29.95
C GLN A 105 16.11 8.92 -30.45
N GLU A 106 16.29 9.84 -31.41
CA GLU A 106 17.57 10.24 -31.98
C GLU A 106 18.48 11.00 -30.99
N ASP A 107 17.90 11.59 -29.93
CA ASP A 107 18.66 12.31 -28.90
C ASP A 107 19.20 11.38 -27.80
N ILE A 108 18.67 10.17 -27.69
CA ILE A 108 19.05 9.25 -26.61
C ILE A 108 20.47 8.75 -26.80
N ASP A 109 21.28 8.79 -25.73
CA ASP A 109 22.71 8.45 -25.71
C ASP A 109 23.60 9.34 -26.62
N GLN A 110 23.13 10.54 -27.00
CA GLN A 110 23.87 11.48 -27.84
C GLN A 110 24.45 12.68 -27.04
N ASN A 111 24.60 12.56 -25.72
CA ASN A 111 25.02 13.62 -24.81
C ASN A 111 24.09 14.86 -24.77
N VAL A 112 22.83 14.68 -25.18
CA VAL A 112 21.79 15.69 -25.02
C VAL A 112 21.36 15.73 -23.55
N GLY A 113 21.21 16.92 -22.96
CA GLY A 113 20.88 17.10 -21.56
C GLY A 113 19.52 16.47 -21.18
N GLN A 114 19.43 15.86 -20.00
CA GLN A 114 18.26 15.18 -19.46
C GLN A 114 17.77 14.01 -20.35
N THR A 115 18.68 13.24 -20.91
CA THR A 115 18.38 11.99 -21.62
C THR A 115 18.91 10.80 -20.85
N MET A 116 18.17 9.70 -20.92
CA MET A 116 18.57 8.36 -20.49
C MET A 116 17.71 7.32 -21.23
N ARG A 117 18.07 6.07 -21.15
CA ARG A 117 17.23 4.98 -21.67
C ARG A 117 16.04 4.76 -20.74
N GLN A 118 14.92 5.49 -20.99
CA GLN A 118 13.73 5.45 -20.12
C GLN A 118 12.85 4.24 -20.40
N TYR A 119 12.57 3.95 -21.67
CA TYR A 119 11.80 2.77 -22.02
C TYR A 119 12.51 1.49 -21.55
N GLY A 120 11.77 0.66 -20.81
CA GLY A 120 12.31 -0.56 -20.22
C GLY A 120 13.00 -0.37 -18.86
N ALA A 121 13.25 0.87 -18.40
CA ALA A 121 13.95 1.11 -17.13
C ALA A 121 13.21 0.58 -15.90
N LEU A 122 11.89 0.38 -15.98
CA LEU A 122 11.03 -0.15 -14.91
C LEU A 122 10.48 -1.56 -15.20
N ASP A 123 10.91 -2.24 -16.28
CA ASP A 123 10.29 -3.48 -16.78
C ASP A 123 10.19 -4.59 -15.74
N ASN A 124 11.13 -4.68 -14.82
CA ASN A 124 11.10 -5.68 -13.75
C ASN A 124 9.95 -5.46 -12.73
N PHE A 125 9.37 -4.27 -12.68
CA PHE A 125 8.43 -3.86 -11.64
C PHE A 125 7.17 -3.20 -12.19
N VAL A 126 6.85 -3.42 -13.48
CA VAL A 126 5.59 -3.03 -14.08
C VAL A 126 4.94 -4.22 -14.78
N LYS A 127 3.61 -4.20 -14.87
CA LYS A 127 2.86 -5.25 -15.60
C LYS A 127 3.00 -5.09 -17.11
N ARG A 128 3.18 -3.87 -17.57
CA ARG A 128 3.41 -3.51 -18.98
C ARG A 128 4.19 -2.21 -19.08
N SER A 129 5.18 -2.18 -19.95
CA SER A 129 5.87 -0.96 -20.37
C SER A 129 5.62 -0.76 -21.87
N VAL A 130 5.29 0.47 -22.27
CA VAL A 130 5.07 0.84 -23.67
C VAL A 130 5.80 2.14 -24.02
N ASN A 131 6.23 2.26 -25.29
CA ASN A 131 6.92 3.44 -25.79
C ASN A 131 6.17 4.00 -27.02
N LEU A 132 5.68 5.22 -26.93
CA LEU A 132 4.88 5.85 -27.98
C LEU A 132 5.79 6.47 -29.07
N THR A 133 6.70 5.66 -29.62
CA THR A 133 7.55 6.08 -30.74
C THR A 133 6.75 6.16 -32.03
N ASP A 134 7.11 7.09 -32.91
CA ASP A 134 6.50 7.19 -34.22
C ASP A 134 6.92 5.99 -35.09
N ALA A 135 5.94 5.35 -35.69
CA ALA A 135 6.11 4.25 -36.61
C ALA A 135 5.86 4.73 -38.05
N LEU A 136 6.26 3.92 -39.05
CA LEU A 136 5.86 4.16 -40.41
C LEU A 136 4.39 3.81 -40.62
N GLY A 137 3.59 4.74 -41.13
CA GLY A 137 2.16 4.54 -41.40
C GLY A 137 1.25 5.17 -40.37
N ASP A 138 0.18 4.47 -39.93
CA ASP A 138 -0.81 4.97 -38.98
C ASP A 138 -0.30 4.91 -37.53
N ASN A 139 0.29 6.01 -37.08
CA ASN A 139 0.76 6.16 -35.72
C ASN A 139 -0.39 6.21 -34.68
N HIS A 140 -1.56 6.72 -35.05
CA HIS A 140 -2.67 6.84 -34.13
C HIS A 140 -3.18 5.47 -33.66
N SER A 141 -3.51 4.57 -34.61
CA SER A 141 -3.96 3.21 -34.27
C SER A 141 -2.87 2.41 -33.53
N TYR A 142 -1.61 2.61 -33.86
CA TYR A 142 -0.49 1.98 -33.20
C TYR A 142 -0.38 2.44 -31.73
N HIS A 143 -0.39 3.75 -31.48
CA HIS A 143 -0.33 4.31 -30.14
C HIS A 143 -1.58 3.97 -29.31
N HIS A 144 -2.77 4.01 -29.94
CA HIS A 144 -4.01 3.59 -29.29
C HIS A 144 -3.91 2.18 -28.73
N ARG A 145 -3.45 1.22 -29.56
CA ARG A 145 -3.26 -0.16 -29.12
C ARG A 145 -2.27 -0.26 -27.94
N LEU A 146 -1.10 0.40 -28.03
CA LEU A 146 -0.09 0.37 -26.98
C LEU A 146 -0.61 0.93 -25.65
N VAL A 147 -1.30 2.07 -25.68
CA VAL A 147 -1.88 2.67 -24.47
C VAL A 147 -2.97 1.76 -23.89
N CYS A 148 -3.85 1.19 -24.72
CA CYS A 148 -4.86 0.22 -24.25
C CYS A 148 -4.21 -1.04 -23.64
N GLU A 149 -3.14 -1.59 -24.24
CA GLU A 149 -2.40 -2.72 -23.66
C GLU A 149 -1.86 -2.38 -22.26
N ALA A 150 -1.29 -1.19 -22.09
CA ALA A 150 -0.80 -0.75 -20.77
C ALA A 150 -1.95 -0.56 -19.78
N LEU A 151 -3.01 0.16 -20.16
CA LEU A 151 -4.13 0.47 -19.26
C LEU A 151 -4.97 -0.76 -18.89
N CYS A 152 -5.11 -1.76 -19.78
CA CYS A 152 -5.68 -3.06 -19.42
C CYS A 152 -4.81 -3.80 -18.40
N ALA A 153 -3.49 -3.80 -18.57
CA ALA A 153 -2.56 -4.44 -17.65
C ALA A 153 -2.53 -3.75 -16.27
N CYS A 154 -2.88 -2.46 -16.21
CA CYS A 154 -2.94 -1.69 -14.97
C CYS A 154 -3.94 -2.26 -13.94
N ASN A 155 -4.93 -3.05 -14.36
CA ASN A 155 -5.84 -3.73 -13.43
C ASN A 155 -5.11 -4.76 -12.53
N PHE A 156 -3.89 -5.15 -12.87
CA PHE A 156 -3.10 -6.16 -12.14
C PHE A 156 -1.88 -5.55 -11.42
N GLY A 157 -1.64 -4.25 -11.54
CA GLY A 157 -0.52 -3.56 -10.91
C GLY A 157 0.00 -2.38 -11.74
N PRO A 158 1.14 -1.79 -11.39
CA PRO A 158 1.65 -0.59 -12.07
C PRO A 158 2.05 -0.86 -13.51
N VAL A 159 1.96 0.20 -14.33
CA VAL A 159 2.36 0.20 -15.74
C VAL A 159 3.17 1.45 -16.08
N HIS A 160 3.98 1.38 -17.14
CA HIS A 160 4.78 2.50 -17.59
C HIS A 160 4.47 2.86 -19.06
N ILE A 161 4.17 4.13 -19.30
CA ILE A 161 3.95 4.70 -20.64
C ILE A 161 5.01 5.76 -20.89
N ASN A 162 6.01 5.44 -21.71
CA ASN A 162 7.03 6.39 -22.14
C ASN A 162 6.54 7.16 -23.37
N VAL A 163 6.65 8.49 -23.33
CA VAL A 163 6.10 9.38 -24.37
C VAL A 163 7.21 10.28 -24.91
N PRO A 164 7.91 9.88 -25.99
CA PRO A 164 8.83 10.76 -26.70
C PRO A 164 8.09 11.95 -27.30
N LEU A 165 8.55 13.16 -26.98
CA LEU A 165 7.93 14.41 -27.37
C LEU A 165 8.94 15.38 -27.99
N PRO A 166 8.55 16.19 -28.99
CA PRO A 166 9.35 17.29 -29.50
C PRO A 166 9.49 18.40 -28.45
N ASN A 167 10.21 19.45 -28.74
CA ASN A 167 10.26 20.63 -27.86
C ASN A 167 8.89 21.33 -27.84
N VAL A 168 8.56 21.92 -26.69
CA VAL A 168 7.27 22.63 -26.48
C VAL A 168 7.08 23.74 -27.53
N THR A 169 8.15 24.41 -27.92
CA THR A 169 8.15 25.48 -28.92
C THR A 169 7.84 25.02 -30.35
N GLU A 170 7.93 23.72 -30.61
CA GLU A 170 7.63 23.11 -31.91
C GLU A 170 6.17 22.70 -32.06
N CYS A 171 5.39 22.75 -30.96
CA CYS A 171 4.01 22.35 -30.94
C CYS A 171 3.06 23.56 -30.95
N ARG A 172 2.07 23.50 -31.83
CA ARG A 172 1.02 24.50 -31.92
C ARG A 172 0.02 24.36 -30.74
N MET A 173 -0.52 25.48 -30.28
CA MET A 173 -1.64 25.50 -29.35
C MET A 173 -2.96 25.80 -30.06
N VAL A 174 -4.03 25.11 -29.68
CA VAL A 174 -5.37 25.21 -30.24
C VAL A 174 -6.42 25.31 -29.13
N GLU A 175 -7.61 25.81 -29.45
CA GLU A 175 -8.70 25.97 -28.47
C GLU A 175 -9.32 24.63 -28.08
N ASN A 176 -9.45 23.71 -29.03
CA ASN A 176 -10.08 22.41 -28.84
C ASN A 176 -9.26 21.31 -29.48
N VAL A 177 -9.23 20.15 -28.84
CA VAL A 177 -8.62 18.92 -29.32
C VAL A 177 -9.61 17.77 -29.23
N HIS A 178 -9.44 16.78 -30.09
CA HIS A 178 -10.15 15.50 -29.94
C HIS A 178 -9.45 14.65 -28.90
N LEU A 179 -10.18 14.22 -27.86
CA LEU A 179 -9.70 13.26 -26.88
C LEU A 179 -10.27 11.88 -27.18
N GLU A 180 -9.40 10.90 -27.46
CA GLU A 180 -9.81 9.52 -27.72
C GLU A 180 -10.50 8.91 -26.48
N ASN A 181 -11.63 8.22 -26.67
CA ASN A 181 -12.45 7.69 -25.57
C ASN A 181 -12.94 6.24 -25.80
N ARG A 182 -12.29 5.50 -26.68
CA ARG A 182 -12.65 4.10 -26.99
C ARG A 182 -11.73 3.11 -26.29
N PRO A 183 -12.01 2.77 -24.99
CA PRO A 183 -11.24 1.77 -24.29
C PRO A 183 -11.50 0.36 -24.87
N VAL A 184 -10.57 -0.55 -24.61
CA VAL A 184 -10.77 -1.99 -24.83
C VAL A 184 -11.21 -2.61 -23.51
N ASP A 185 -12.34 -3.32 -23.50
CA ASP A 185 -12.84 -4.03 -22.32
C ASP A 185 -12.11 -5.36 -22.15
N LEU A 186 -11.50 -5.56 -20.99
CA LEU A 186 -10.90 -6.83 -20.59
C LEU A 186 -11.84 -7.57 -19.65
N VAL A 187 -12.44 -8.66 -20.12
CA VAL A 187 -13.33 -9.52 -19.31
C VAL A 187 -12.53 -10.73 -18.80
N VAL A 188 -12.36 -10.83 -17.49
CA VAL A 188 -11.71 -11.98 -16.83
C VAL A 188 -12.80 -12.83 -16.16
N PRO A 189 -13.01 -14.11 -16.55
CA PRO A 189 -13.98 -14.99 -15.92
C PRO A 189 -13.59 -15.37 -14.49
N THR A 190 -14.57 -15.43 -13.55
CA THR A 190 -14.35 -15.73 -12.13
C THR A 190 -15.33 -16.76 -11.62
N THR A 191 -15.07 -18.06 -11.80
CA THR A 191 -15.89 -19.13 -11.18
C THR A 191 -15.03 -20.25 -10.59
N LEU A 192 -15.39 -20.66 -9.36
CA LEU A 192 -14.79 -21.79 -8.63
C LEU A 192 -15.50 -23.11 -9.04
N GLN A 193 -14.78 -24.22 -9.08
CA GLN A 193 -15.36 -25.54 -9.23
C GLN A 193 -15.98 -26.03 -7.92
N THR A 194 -17.11 -26.70 -7.96
CA THR A 194 -17.96 -27.09 -6.80
C THR A 194 -17.33 -28.10 -5.84
N ASP A 195 -16.35 -28.89 -6.29
CA ASP A 195 -15.65 -29.91 -5.51
C ASP A 195 -14.64 -29.39 -4.51
N ILE A 196 -14.19 -28.12 -4.69
CA ILE A 196 -13.19 -27.47 -3.83
C ILE A 196 -13.70 -27.32 -2.40
N ALA A 197 -14.97 -26.95 -2.24
CA ALA A 197 -15.58 -26.79 -0.93
C ALA A 197 -15.62 -28.13 -0.16
N ASP A 198 -15.88 -29.24 -0.82
CA ASP A 198 -15.90 -30.57 -0.19
C ASP A 198 -14.49 -30.96 0.32
N GLU A 199 -13.44 -30.65 -0.43
CA GLU A 199 -12.07 -30.90 0.01
C GLU A 199 -11.66 -29.99 1.20
N ILE A 200 -12.15 -28.75 1.24
CA ILE A 200 -11.89 -27.79 2.33
C ILE A 200 -12.59 -28.21 3.63
N PHE A 201 -13.85 -28.59 3.57
CA PHE A 201 -14.67 -28.82 4.76
C PHE A 201 -14.74 -30.27 5.20
N PHE A 202 -14.54 -31.22 4.29
CA PHE A 202 -14.65 -32.66 4.59
C PHE A 202 -13.38 -33.45 4.30
N GLY A 203 -12.57 -33.01 3.32
CA GLY A 203 -11.33 -33.72 2.94
C GLY A 203 -10.15 -33.44 3.88
N ALA A 204 -10.12 -32.26 4.53
CA ALA A 204 -9.12 -31.92 5.53
C ALA A 204 -9.78 -31.66 6.88
N LYS A 205 -9.21 -32.21 7.96
CA LYS A 205 -9.78 -32.06 9.32
C LYS A 205 -9.42 -30.71 9.96
N ARG A 206 -8.28 -30.12 9.57
CA ARG A 206 -7.69 -28.90 10.14
C ARG A 206 -7.33 -27.93 9.02
N THR A 207 -8.33 -27.34 8.39
CA THR A 207 -8.13 -26.34 7.34
C THR A 207 -7.95 -24.96 7.92
N MET A 208 -6.98 -24.23 7.39
CA MET A 208 -6.66 -22.85 7.75
C MET A 208 -6.53 -21.99 6.50
N ILE A 209 -7.18 -20.82 6.49
CA ILE A 209 -6.91 -19.76 5.52
C ILE A 209 -5.89 -18.80 6.14
N VAL A 210 -4.83 -18.48 5.40
CA VAL A 210 -3.84 -17.46 5.79
C VAL A 210 -3.89 -16.34 4.76
N ILE A 211 -4.23 -15.13 5.22
CA ILE A 211 -4.40 -13.96 4.36
C ILE A 211 -3.27 -12.96 4.65
N GLY A 212 -2.34 -12.85 3.70
CA GLY A 212 -1.33 -11.81 3.70
C GLY A 212 -1.84 -10.50 3.11
N ASN A 213 -0.96 -9.50 3.02
CA ASN A 213 -1.33 -8.17 2.54
C ASN A 213 -1.97 -8.22 1.16
N CYS A 214 -3.23 -7.82 1.07
CA CYS A 214 -3.98 -7.66 -0.17
C CYS A 214 -5.17 -6.73 0.04
N HIS A 215 -5.65 -6.16 -1.05
CA HIS A 215 -6.90 -5.41 -1.02
C HIS A 215 -8.07 -6.39 -1.12
N ILE A 216 -8.94 -6.40 -0.11
CA ILE A 216 -10.18 -7.17 -0.10
C ILE A 216 -11.31 -6.20 0.24
N SER A 217 -12.28 -6.08 -0.67
CA SER A 217 -13.48 -5.24 -0.49
C SER A 217 -14.70 -6.15 -0.27
N LEU A 218 -14.71 -6.83 0.88
CA LEU A 218 -15.83 -7.67 1.31
C LEU A 218 -16.44 -7.12 2.60
N PRO A 219 -17.79 -7.21 2.76
CA PRO A 219 -18.44 -6.84 4.00
C PRO A 219 -17.91 -7.66 5.20
N GLU A 220 -17.83 -7.05 6.38
CA GLU A 220 -17.33 -7.71 7.60
C GLU A 220 -18.06 -9.01 7.96
N HIS A 221 -19.37 -9.07 7.67
CA HIS A 221 -20.16 -10.27 7.95
C HIS A 221 -19.69 -11.51 7.16
N VAL A 222 -19.00 -11.33 6.03
CA VAL A 222 -18.41 -12.43 5.27
C VAL A 222 -17.31 -13.09 6.08
N PHE A 223 -16.38 -12.29 6.63
CA PHE A 223 -15.31 -12.81 7.48
C PHE A 223 -15.82 -13.40 8.79
N SER A 224 -16.73 -12.72 9.47
CA SER A 224 -17.29 -13.18 10.75
C SER A 224 -18.09 -14.48 10.58
N THR A 225 -18.79 -14.67 9.46
CA THR A 225 -19.47 -15.93 9.12
C THR A 225 -18.47 -17.03 8.82
N LEU A 226 -17.49 -16.78 7.93
CA LEU A 226 -16.49 -17.81 7.57
C LEU A 226 -15.69 -18.28 8.79
N ARG A 227 -15.35 -17.40 9.73
CA ARG A 227 -14.64 -17.76 10.98
C ARG A 227 -15.40 -18.72 11.88
N GLN A 228 -16.71 -18.86 11.73
CA GLN A 228 -17.47 -19.88 12.47
C GLN A 228 -17.16 -21.30 11.97
N PHE A 229 -16.74 -21.46 10.73
CA PHE A 229 -16.57 -22.76 10.07
C PHE A 229 -15.11 -23.10 9.74
N ILE A 230 -14.26 -22.09 9.57
CA ILE A 230 -12.86 -22.27 9.18
C ILE A 230 -11.95 -21.28 9.92
N THR A 231 -10.75 -21.74 10.33
CA THR A 231 -9.76 -20.88 10.95
C THR A 231 -9.18 -19.93 9.92
N ILE A 232 -9.22 -18.60 10.19
CA ILE A 232 -8.66 -17.56 9.34
C ILE A 232 -7.61 -16.80 10.14
N LEU A 233 -6.34 -16.89 9.71
CA LEU A 233 -5.26 -16.01 10.15
C LEU A 233 -5.11 -14.87 9.15
N SER A 234 -5.41 -13.67 9.58
CA SER A 234 -5.34 -12.44 8.80
C SER A 234 -4.77 -11.31 9.64
N GLU A 235 -4.26 -10.30 8.98
CA GLU A 235 -3.77 -9.07 9.62
C GLU A 235 -4.71 -7.90 9.28
N PRO A 236 -4.74 -6.81 10.10
CA PRO A 236 -5.61 -5.65 9.85
C PRO A 236 -5.40 -4.97 8.49
N LEU A 237 -4.29 -5.27 7.83
CA LEU A 237 -3.97 -4.80 6.47
C LEU A 237 -4.93 -5.34 5.40
N SER A 238 -5.54 -6.49 5.65
CA SER A 238 -6.42 -7.20 4.68
C SER A 238 -7.81 -7.47 5.21
N ASP A 239 -7.98 -7.45 6.53
CA ASP A 239 -9.20 -7.88 7.21
C ASP A 239 -9.43 -7.01 8.46
N PRO A 240 -10.44 -6.15 8.45
CA PRO A 240 -10.74 -5.27 9.60
C PRO A 240 -11.12 -6.06 10.86
N THR A 241 -11.55 -7.31 10.72
CA THR A 241 -11.92 -8.20 11.84
C THR A 241 -10.79 -9.13 12.27
N ALA A 242 -9.55 -8.85 11.85
CA ALA A 242 -8.36 -9.64 12.16
C ALA A 242 -8.18 -9.85 13.67
N GLN A 243 -7.65 -11.02 14.03
CA GLN A 243 -7.35 -11.37 15.42
C GLN A 243 -5.83 -11.42 15.63
N PRO A 244 -5.30 -10.92 16.75
CA PRO A 244 -3.87 -11.01 17.03
C PRO A 244 -3.44 -12.47 17.19
N PHE A 245 -2.42 -12.90 16.43
CA PHE A 245 -1.96 -14.29 16.44
C PHE A 245 -0.44 -14.46 16.58
N GLU A 246 0.35 -13.39 16.58
CA GLU A 246 1.82 -13.47 16.61
C GLU A 246 2.32 -14.27 17.83
N GLY A 247 1.82 -13.98 19.03
CA GLY A 247 2.21 -14.69 20.25
C GLY A 247 1.74 -16.14 20.29
N ILE A 248 0.63 -16.48 19.65
CA ILE A 248 0.16 -17.87 19.50
C ILE A 248 1.15 -18.65 18.64
N VAL A 249 1.53 -18.06 17.47
CA VAL A 249 2.39 -18.71 16.49
C VAL A 249 3.82 -18.87 16.99
N GLU A 250 4.33 -17.97 17.82
CA GLU A 250 5.65 -18.09 18.46
C GLU A 250 5.79 -19.37 19.30
N ASN A 251 4.71 -19.79 19.94
CA ASN A 251 4.65 -20.96 20.83
C ASN A 251 3.61 -21.99 20.34
N LEU A 252 3.47 -22.15 19.03
CA LEU A 252 2.41 -22.92 18.39
C LEU A 252 2.43 -24.40 18.83
N PRO A 253 1.39 -24.87 19.52
CA PRO A 253 1.28 -26.29 19.90
C PRO A 253 0.77 -27.13 18.72
N ASP A 254 1.10 -28.44 18.74
CA ASP A 254 0.81 -29.35 17.63
C ASP A 254 -0.69 -29.48 17.30
N GLU A 255 -1.56 -29.33 18.30
CA GLU A 255 -3.01 -29.35 18.08
C GLU A 255 -3.54 -28.17 17.25
N LEU A 256 -2.77 -27.07 17.15
CA LEU A 256 -3.08 -25.90 16.33
C LEU A 256 -2.41 -25.92 14.95
N LEU A 257 -1.68 -26.99 14.60
CA LEU A 257 -1.11 -27.16 13.26
C LEU A 257 -2.17 -27.58 12.25
N PRO A 258 -2.26 -26.93 11.06
CA PRO A 258 -3.21 -27.29 10.03
C PRO A 258 -2.77 -28.49 9.18
N ASP A 259 -3.74 -29.21 8.59
CA ASP A 259 -3.50 -30.23 7.55
C ASP A 259 -3.52 -29.61 6.14
N LEU A 260 -4.24 -28.47 6.00
CA LEU A 260 -4.36 -27.70 4.77
C LEU A 260 -4.24 -26.22 5.09
N ILE A 261 -3.34 -25.53 4.40
CA ILE A 261 -3.22 -24.07 4.37
C ILE A 261 -3.72 -23.59 3.01
N ILE A 262 -4.65 -22.64 3.02
CA ILE A 262 -5.05 -21.88 1.83
C ILE A 262 -4.44 -20.48 1.97
N TYR A 263 -3.44 -20.18 1.16
CA TYR A 263 -2.70 -18.93 1.21
C TYR A 263 -3.22 -17.93 0.17
N ILE A 264 -3.61 -16.74 0.65
CA ILE A 264 -4.19 -15.65 -0.13
C ILE A 264 -3.36 -14.39 0.07
N GLY A 265 -3.19 -13.57 -0.95
CA GLY A 265 -2.52 -12.26 -0.84
C GLY A 265 -1.00 -12.32 -0.85
N GLY A 266 -0.38 -11.24 -0.37
CA GLY A 266 1.06 -11.00 -0.36
C GLY A 266 1.74 -11.30 0.98
N SER A 267 2.74 -10.50 1.36
CA SER A 267 3.53 -10.71 2.58
C SER A 267 2.72 -10.53 3.86
N LEU A 268 3.15 -11.21 4.92
CA LEU A 268 2.65 -11.05 6.29
C LEU A 268 3.63 -10.23 7.14
N VAL A 269 3.12 -9.50 8.12
CA VAL A 269 3.91 -8.80 9.13
C VAL A 269 4.52 -9.79 10.12
N CYS A 270 3.74 -10.80 10.53
CA CYS A 270 4.17 -11.89 11.40
C CYS A 270 5.13 -12.84 10.65
N ARG A 271 6.43 -12.75 10.92
CA ARG A 271 7.45 -13.60 10.26
C ARG A 271 7.50 -15.03 10.80
N SER A 272 7.20 -15.23 12.08
CA SER A 272 7.26 -16.54 12.74
C SER A 272 6.28 -17.56 12.14
N ILE A 273 5.16 -17.10 11.55
CA ILE A 273 4.17 -17.95 10.90
C ILE A 273 4.79 -18.84 9.79
N HIS A 274 5.72 -18.27 9.01
CA HIS A 274 6.32 -18.99 7.90
C HIS A 274 7.14 -20.20 8.37
N SER A 275 7.99 -20.00 9.37
CA SER A 275 8.85 -21.07 9.91
C SER A 275 8.05 -22.10 10.70
N ARG A 276 7.05 -21.67 11.45
CA ARG A 276 6.25 -22.56 12.30
C ARG A 276 5.29 -23.43 11.50
N LEU A 277 4.53 -22.85 10.58
CA LEU A 277 3.62 -23.63 9.73
C LEU A 277 4.34 -24.43 8.64
N ALA A 278 5.48 -23.93 8.13
CA ALA A 278 6.29 -24.67 7.16
C ALA A 278 7.02 -25.88 7.76
N ALA A 279 7.19 -25.93 9.09
CA ALA A 279 7.84 -27.07 9.76
C ALA A 279 6.95 -28.32 9.80
N ALA A 280 5.64 -28.19 9.59
CA ALA A 280 4.72 -29.33 9.51
C ALA A 280 4.87 -30.02 8.15
N SER A 281 5.57 -31.17 8.09
CA SER A 281 5.94 -31.86 6.84
C SER A 281 4.74 -32.29 6.00
N ASP A 282 3.60 -32.58 6.62
CA ASP A 282 2.43 -33.19 5.98
C ASP A 282 1.33 -32.17 5.63
N THR A 283 1.51 -30.89 5.97
CA THR A 283 0.55 -29.84 5.65
C THR A 283 0.55 -29.54 4.15
N ARG A 284 -0.59 -29.65 3.51
CA ARG A 284 -0.79 -29.24 2.11
C ARG A 284 -0.93 -27.72 2.04
N VAL A 285 -0.44 -27.13 0.95
CA VAL A 285 -0.52 -25.67 0.74
C VAL A 285 -1.16 -25.37 -0.62
N TRP A 286 -2.29 -24.70 -0.58
CA TRP A 286 -2.96 -24.17 -1.76
C TRP A 286 -2.74 -22.66 -1.85
N ARG A 287 -2.55 -22.18 -3.06
CA ARG A 287 -2.43 -20.75 -3.35
C ARG A 287 -3.68 -20.25 -4.07
N VAL A 288 -4.24 -19.14 -3.62
CA VAL A 288 -5.25 -18.38 -4.37
C VAL A 288 -4.61 -17.12 -4.91
N ASP A 289 -4.56 -16.97 -6.22
CA ASP A 289 -3.85 -15.90 -6.88
C ASP A 289 -4.39 -15.64 -8.29
N ALA A 290 -4.91 -14.44 -8.56
CA ALA A 290 -5.52 -14.09 -9.84
C ALA A 290 -4.55 -14.20 -11.03
N ASP A 291 -3.24 -13.98 -10.80
CA ASP A 291 -2.20 -14.11 -11.82
C ASP A 291 -1.60 -15.52 -11.89
N CYS A 292 -2.14 -16.48 -11.14
CA CYS A 292 -1.62 -17.86 -11.01
C CYS A 292 -0.13 -17.94 -10.62
N GLN A 293 0.36 -16.98 -9.83
CA GLN A 293 1.78 -16.97 -9.43
C GLN A 293 2.09 -18.08 -8.42
N LEU A 294 3.16 -18.83 -8.69
CA LEU A 294 3.68 -19.89 -7.83
C LEU A 294 4.55 -19.31 -6.72
N CYS A 295 3.96 -18.51 -5.82
CA CYS A 295 4.66 -17.91 -4.69
C CYS A 295 4.04 -18.33 -3.36
N SER A 296 4.87 -18.78 -2.42
CA SER A 296 4.45 -19.18 -1.08
C SER A 296 5.56 -18.96 -0.05
N PRO A 297 5.25 -18.30 1.08
CA PRO A 297 6.20 -18.18 2.17
C PRO A 297 6.45 -19.51 2.89
N PHE A 298 5.60 -20.52 2.68
CA PHE A 298 5.69 -21.84 3.28
C PHE A 298 6.62 -22.80 2.51
N LYS A 299 7.31 -22.30 1.46
CA LYS A 299 8.29 -23.06 0.63
C LYS A 299 7.71 -24.26 -0.10
N ARG A 300 6.40 -24.43 -0.14
CA ARG A 300 5.69 -25.45 -0.93
C ARG A 300 4.37 -24.92 -1.43
N ILE A 301 3.91 -25.46 -2.53
CA ILE A 301 2.59 -25.24 -3.12
C ILE A 301 2.16 -26.56 -3.74
N ASP A 302 1.00 -27.06 -3.35
CA ASP A 302 0.45 -28.31 -3.90
C ASP A 302 -0.61 -28.00 -4.98
N ARG A 303 -1.26 -26.81 -4.91
CA ARG A 303 -2.27 -26.39 -5.89
C ARG A 303 -2.38 -24.85 -5.96
N VAL A 304 -2.69 -24.33 -7.15
CA VAL A 304 -2.95 -22.89 -7.35
C VAL A 304 -4.34 -22.72 -7.99
N TYR A 305 -5.11 -21.79 -7.45
CA TYR A 305 -6.41 -21.37 -7.99
C TYR A 305 -6.27 -19.97 -8.58
N GLY A 306 -6.55 -19.83 -9.89
CA GLY A 306 -6.52 -18.55 -10.63
C GLY A 306 -7.74 -17.69 -10.33
N LEU A 307 -7.89 -17.23 -9.09
CA LEU A 307 -9.03 -16.45 -8.61
C LEU A 307 -8.55 -15.24 -7.80
N SER A 308 -9.34 -14.17 -7.79
CA SER A 308 -9.12 -13.09 -6.83
C SER A 308 -9.46 -13.57 -5.41
N ALA A 309 -8.86 -12.93 -4.41
CA ALA A 309 -9.15 -13.18 -2.99
C ALA A 309 -10.66 -13.05 -2.69
N GLU A 310 -11.28 -11.99 -3.22
CA GLU A 310 -12.69 -11.69 -3.04
C GLU A 310 -13.59 -12.77 -3.64
N ALA A 311 -13.34 -13.17 -4.90
CA ALA A 311 -14.12 -14.21 -5.57
C ALA A 311 -14.04 -15.54 -4.81
N PHE A 312 -12.86 -15.90 -4.33
CA PHE A 312 -12.66 -17.13 -3.56
C PHE A 312 -13.42 -17.10 -2.21
N LEU A 313 -13.23 -16.05 -1.42
CA LEU A 313 -13.86 -15.91 -0.11
C LEU A 313 -15.38 -15.77 -0.22
N HIS A 314 -15.87 -15.04 -1.21
CA HIS A 314 -17.32 -14.89 -1.45
C HIS A 314 -17.98 -16.24 -1.82
N GLN A 315 -17.32 -17.07 -2.61
CA GLN A 315 -17.83 -18.39 -2.95
C GLN A 315 -17.81 -19.35 -1.76
N LEU A 316 -16.77 -19.30 -0.91
CA LEU A 316 -16.78 -20.05 0.35
C LEU A 316 -17.91 -19.58 1.28
N TYR A 317 -18.14 -18.26 1.37
CA TYR A 317 -19.25 -17.71 2.13
C TYR A 317 -20.61 -18.21 1.61
N ALA A 318 -20.83 -18.17 0.30
CA ALA A 318 -22.04 -18.71 -0.31
C ALA A 318 -22.22 -20.21 0.00
N THR A 319 -21.14 -20.99 -0.02
CA THR A 319 -21.18 -22.41 0.32
C THR A 319 -21.61 -22.66 1.76
N VAL A 320 -20.98 -22.00 2.75
CA VAL A 320 -21.31 -22.23 4.18
C VAL A 320 -22.69 -21.71 4.57
N THR A 321 -23.24 -20.74 3.82
CA THR A 321 -24.59 -20.23 4.06
C THR A 321 -25.69 -21.09 3.43
N GLN A 322 -25.38 -21.87 2.39
CA GLN A 322 -26.33 -22.69 1.68
C GLN A 322 -26.33 -24.18 2.14
N ARG A 323 -25.21 -24.65 2.70
CA ARG A 323 -25.04 -26.07 3.08
C ARG A 323 -25.20 -26.25 4.59
N THR A 324 -26.16 -27.03 4.98
CA THR A 324 -26.49 -27.35 6.40
C THR A 324 -25.62 -28.46 7.00
N ASP A 325 -24.91 -29.22 6.16
CA ASP A 325 -24.02 -30.32 6.55
C ASP A 325 -22.61 -29.82 6.97
N ILE A 326 -22.25 -28.54 6.70
CA ILE A 326 -21.01 -27.94 7.17
C ILE A 326 -21.19 -27.45 8.60
N VAL A 327 -20.39 -27.99 9.50
CA VAL A 327 -20.41 -27.64 10.94
C VAL A 327 -19.03 -27.18 11.42
N PRO A 328 -18.95 -26.31 12.45
CA PRO A 328 -17.69 -25.86 13.04
C PRO A 328 -16.83 -27.02 13.54
N SER A 329 -15.59 -27.12 13.06
CA SER A 329 -14.65 -28.17 13.47
C SER A 329 -14.10 -27.92 14.88
N PRO A 330 -13.62 -28.97 15.60
CA PRO A 330 -12.89 -28.80 16.85
C PRO A 330 -11.65 -27.90 16.72
N PHE A 331 -11.01 -27.89 15.54
CA PHE A 331 -9.85 -27.06 15.21
C PHE A 331 -10.19 -25.57 15.30
N VAL A 332 -11.32 -25.13 14.75
CA VAL A 332 -11.80 -23.74 14.87
C VAL A 332 -11.97 -23.35 16.34
N LYS A 333 -12.63 -24.20 17.14
CA LYS A 333 -12.84 -23.93 18.57
C LYS A 333 -11.53 -23.80 19.36
N SER A 334 -10.51 -24.60 19.01
CA SER A 334 -9.19 -24.51 19.64
C SER A 334 -8.49 -23.17 19.32
N TRP A 335 -8.55 -22.72 18.08
CA TRP A 335 -8.02 -21.42 17.68
C TRP A 335 -8.80 -20.25 18.31
N ASP A 336 -10.12 -20.33 18.41
CA ASP A 336 -10.93 -19.30 19.08
C ASP A 336 -10.55 -19.16 20.57
N LYS A 337 -10.24 -20.28 21.23
CA LYS A 337 -9.72 -20.24 22.61
C LYS A 337 -8.34 -19.57 22.66
N ALA A 338 -7.44 -19.91 21.74
CA ALA A 338 -6.11 -19.33 21.68
C ALA A 338 -6.15 -17.81 21.41
N PHE A 339 -6.99 -17.35 20.50
CA PHE A 339 -7.20 -15.91 20.25
C PHE A 339 -7.69 -15.15 21.51
N ARG A 340 -8.62 -15.74 22.28
CA ARG A 340 -9.10 -15.11 23.51
C ARG A 340 -7.99 -14.96 24.56
N VAL A 341 -7.16 -15.99 24.72
CA VAL A 341 -6.01 -15.96 25.64
C VAL A 341 -4.98 -14.91 25.19
N GLU A 342 -4.69 -14.84 23.90
CA GLU A 342 -3.72 -13.88 23.38
C GLU A 342 -4.21 -12.44 23.55
N ARG A 343 -5.48 -12.15 23.28
CA ARG A 343 -6.05 -10.80 23.52
C ARG A 343 -5.93 -10.39 24.98
N GLN A 344 -6.24 -11.30 25.92
CA GLN A 344 -6.10 -11.01 27.34
C GLN A 344 -4.64 -10.73 27.70
N ARG A 345 -3.70 -11.55 27.22
CA ARG A 345 -2.26 -11.35 27.42
C ARG A 345 -1.78 -9.99 26.93
N LEU A 346 -2.24 -9.57 25.74
CA LEU A 346 -1.89 -8.26 25.19
C LEU A 346 -2.45 -7.12 26.02
N SER A 347 -3.71 -7.21 26.45
CA SER A 347 -4.35 -6.23 27.34
C SER A 347 -3.58 -6.08 28.65
N ASP A 348 -3.21 -7.20 29.28
CA ASP A 348 -2.48 -7.21 30.57
C ASP A 348 -1.03 -6.72 30.45
N SER A 349 -0.47 -6.67 29.24
CA SER A 349 0.92 -6.27 29.00
C SER A 349 1.16 -4.76 28.97
N ILE A 350 0.11 -3.94 28.96
CA ILE A 350 0.19 -2.49 28.86
C ILE A 350 0.05 -1.86 30.22
N SER A 351 1.00 -0.99 30.57
CA SER A 351 0.93 -0.17 31.77
C SER A 351 0.50 1.26 31.40
N ASP A 352 -0.47 1.79 32.11
CA ASP A 352 -0.97 3.15 31.93
C ASP A 352 0.06 4.25 32.20
N THR A 353 1.12 3.95 32.90
CA THR A 353 2.18 4.90 33.27
C THR A 353 3.39 4.84 32.37
N ASP A 354 3.43 3.85 31.47
CA ASP A 354 4.57 3.65 30.57
C ASP A 354 4.45 4.54 29.32
N LEU A 355 5.58 5.12 28.88
CA LEU A 355 5.68 5.87 27.63
C LEU A 355 6.50 5.03 26.62
N SER A 356 5.88 3.98 26.11
CA SER A 356 6.42 3.10 25.09
C SER A 356 5.63 3.23 23.78
N ALA A 357 6.22 2.79 22.67
CA ALA A 357 5.49 2.74 21.40
C ALA A 357 4.20 1.91 21.50
N ALA A 358 4.19 0.86 22.32
CA ALA A 358 3.01 0.02 22.56
C ALA A 358 1.91 0.78 23.27
N SER A 359 2.23 1.52 24.34
CA SER A 359 1.24 2.32 25.08
C SER A 359 0.66 3.45 24.23
N VAL A 360 1.48 4.09 23.38
CA VAL A 360 1.02 5.13 22.45
C VAL A 360 0.01 4.56 21.46
N VAL A 361 0.35 3.45 20.79
CA VAL A 361 -0.52 2.83 19.79
C VAL A 361 -1.80 2.31 20.43
N ASN A 362 -1.71 1.60 21.54
CA ASN A 362 -2.89 1.09 22.23
C ASN A 362 -3.83 2.21 22.69
N TYR A 363 -3.30 3.29 23.27
CA TYR A 363 -4.13 4.42 23.68
C TYR A 363 -4.78 5.11 22.48
N PHE A 364 -4.02 5.33 21.41
CA PHE A 364 -4.55 5.90 20.15
C PHE A 364 -5.70 5.06 19.60
N GLU A 365 -5.52 3.75 19.46
CA GLU A 365 -6.56 2.84 18.93
C GLU A 365 -7.82 2.83 19.84
N THR A 366 -7.63 2.82 21.15
CA THR A 366 -8.77 2.89 22.09
C THR A 366 -9.57 4.20 21.94
N GLN A 367 -8.88 5.33 21.67
CA GLN A 367 -9.57 6.60 21.46
C GLN A 367 -10.27 6.68 20.10
N LEU A 368 -9.80 5.94 19.09
CA LEU A 368 -10.45 5.88 17.76
C LEU A 368 -11.83 5.20 17.83
N ASP A 369 -12.02 4.23 18.70
CA ASP A 369 -13.30 3.52 18.88
C ASP A 369 -14.45 4.49 19.29
N ASP A 370 -14.13 5.63 19.90
CA ASP A 370 -15.08 6.65 20.36
C ASP A 370 -15.34 7.76 19.31
N MET A 371 -14.72 7.69 18.12
CA MET A 371 -14.85 8.75 17.12
C MET A 371 -16.09 8.57 16.23
N PHE A 372 -16.80 9.69 15.98
CA PHE A 372 -18.04 9.72 15.20
C PHE A 372 -17.84 10.16 13.74
N TYR A 373 -16.60 10.32 13.27
CA TYR A 373 -16.26 10.67 11.90
C TYR A 373 -15.56 9.51 11.19
N ASN A 374 -15.61 9.52 9.86
CA ASN A 374 -14.87 8.52 9.07
C ASN A 374 -13.37 8.78 9.14
N TYR A 375 -12.60 7.72 9.26
CA TYR A 375 -11.15 7.79 9.33
C TYR A 375 -10.46 6.62 8.65
N HIS A 376 -9.19 6.84 8.30
CA HIS A 376 -8.27 5.83 7.77
C HIS A 376 -6.95 5.91 8.51
N VAL A 377 -6.33 4.76 8.78
CA VAL A 377 -5.08 4.71 9.54
C VAL A 377 -3.98 4.04 8.72
N HIS A 378 -2.90 4.77 8.52
CA HIS A 378 -1.66 4.29 7.92
C HIS A 378 -0.64 4.01 9.01
N TYR A 379 -0.03 2.84 8.98
CA TYR A 379 1.09 2.49 9.84
C TYR A 379 2.35 2.31 9.00
N ALA A 380 3.43 3.02 9.36
CA ALA A 380 4.72 2.82 8.72
C ALA A 380 5.29 1.43 9.02
N ASN A 381 6.18 0.98 8.17
CA ASN A 381 6.88 -0.29 8.36
C ASN A 381 7.68 -0.33 9.68
N SER A 382 8.24 -1.48 10.02
CA SER A 382 9.00 -1.75 11.24
C SER A 382 8.12 -1.91 12.48
N THR A 383 8.37 -1.17 13.55
CA THR A 383 7.67 -1.31 14.84
C THR A 383 6.20 -0.92 14.74
N ALA A 384 5.88 0.18 14.05
CA ALA A 384 4.53 0.73 13.98
C ALA A 384 3.50 -0.31 13.47
N VAL A 385 3.71 -0.91 12.29
CA VAL A 385 2.77 -1.90 11.73
C VAL A 385 2.69 -3.19 12.57
N ARG A 386 3.76 -3.56 13.30
CA ARG A 386 3.71 -4.72 14.21
C ARG A 386 2.83 -4.47 15.42
N LEU A 387 2.82 -3.24 15.91
CA LEU A 387 1.92 -2.81 16.98
C LEU A 387 0.47 -2.75 16.48
N ALA A 388 0.26 -2.29 15.24
CA ALA A 388 -1.06 -2.36 14.61
C ALA A 388 -1.61 -3.80 14.62
N CYS A 389 -0.82 -4.80 14.23
CA CYS A 389 -1.25 -6.21 14.25
C CYS A 389 -1.58 -6.76 15.65
N ARG A 390 -1.22 -6.04 16.71
CA ARG A 390 -1.49 -6.43 18.11
C ARG A 390 -2.69 -5.71 18.71
N TYR A 391 -2.88 -4.45 18.37
CA TYR A 391 -3.82 -3.56 19.08
C TYR A 391 -4.96 -3.04 18.23
N VAL A 392 -4.86 -3.06 16.90
CA VAL A 392 -5.95 -2.64 16.03
C VAL A 392 -7.08 -3.65 16.03
N SER A 393 -8.30 -3.16 16.16
CA SER A 393 -9.51 -3.96 15.99
C SER A 393 -10.61 -3.13 15.33
N GLY A 394 -11.42 -3.74 14.47
CA GLY A 394 -12.61 -3.12 13.92
C GLY A 394 -12.40 -2.22 12.70
N HIS A 395 -11.16 -1.96 12.27
CA HIS A 395 -10.90 -1.19 11.06
C HIS A 395 -9.71 -1.71 10.26
N LYS A 396 -9.67 -1.34 9.00
CA LYS A 396 -8.57 -1.68 8.08
C LYS A 396 -7.40 -0.74 8.30
N VAL A 397 -6.20 -1.29 8.19
CA VAL A 397 -4.92 -0.56 8.26
C VAL A 397 -4.26 -0.53 6.89
N TYR A 398 -3.64 0.59 6.56
CA TYR A 398 -2.80 0.75 5.37
C TYR A 398 -1.32 0.75 5.75
N CYS A 399 -0.49 0.10 4.95
CA CYS A 399 0.95 0.06 5.15
C CYS A 399 1.68 -0.26 3.84
N ASN A 400 2.87 0.27 3.64
CA ASN A 400 3.74 -0.07 2.50
C ASN A 400 4.41 -1.44 2.74
N ARG A 401 3.63 -2.52 2.59
CA ARG A 401 4.04 -3.91 2.88
C ARG A 401 4.36 -4.74 1.63
N GLY A 402 4.51 -4.11 0.46
CA GLY A 402 4.97 -4.78 -0.76
C GLY A 402 6.42 -5.24 -0.61
N VAL A 403 7.33 -4.32 -0.33
CA VAL A 403 8.77 -4.60 -0.14
C VAL A 403 9.28 -4.24 1.25
N ASN A 404 8.42 -3.72 2.12
CA ASN A 404 8.72 -3.43 3.54
C ASN A 404 9.78 -2.33 3.76
N GLY A 405 9.96 -1.40 2.82
CA GLY A 405 10.81 -0.22 2.98
C GLY A 405 10.25 0.76 4.01
N ILE A 406 11.12 1.57 4.59
CA ILE A 406 10.71 2.68 5.47
C ILE A 406 10.49 3.98 4.69
N ASP A 407 10.86 4.01 3.43
CA ASP A 407 10.66 5.11 2.50
C ASP A 407 9.20 5.24 2.09
N GLY A 408 8.75 6.46 1.84
CA GLY A 408 7.45 6.78 1.28
C GLY A 408 6.22 6.51 2.16
N CYS A 409 6.37 6.07 3.41
CA CYS A 409 5.23 5.75 4.27
C CYS A 409 4.38 7.00 4.56
N LEU A 410 5.01 8.12 4.87
CA LEU A 410 4.33 9.40 5.10
C LEU A 410 3.76 9.96 3.79
N SER A 411 4.49 9.86 2.67
CA SER A 411 4.04 10.29 1.35
C SER A 411 2.80 9.50 0.89
N THR A 412 2.72 8.19 1.16
CA THR A 412 1.53 7.38 0.87
C THR A 412 0.31 7.88 1.66
N ALA A 413 0.45 8.11 2.96
CA ALA A 413 -0.60 8.68 3.80
C ALA A 413 -1.01 10.08 3.33
N ALA A 414 -0.04 10.91 2.93
CA ALA A 414 -0.27 12.26 2.38
C ALA A 414 -1.09 12.22 1.08
N GLY A 415 -0.75 11.33 0.16
CA GLY A 415 -1.50 11.13 -1.08
C GLY A 415 -2.93 10.63 -0.83
N PHE A 416 -3.08 9.67 0.08
CA PHE A 416 -4.39 9.18 0.50
C PHE A 416 -5.24 10.34 1.06
N SER A 417 -4.70 11.13 2.00
CA SER A 417 -5.41 12.26 2.62
C SER A 417 -5.82 13.35 1.63
N ALA A 418 -5.00 13.59 0.61
CA ALA A 418 -5.31 14.57 -0.44
C ALA A 418 -6.53 14.15 -1.30
N SER A 419 -6.82 12.85 -1.39
CA SER A 419 -7.87 12.27 -2.22
C SER A 419 -9.19 11.97 -1.48
N THR A 420 -9.27 12.24 -0.18
CA THR A 420 -10.48 12.05 0.64
C THR A 420 -10.78 13.27 1.51
N ALA A 421 -12.02 13.38 1.98
CA ALA A 421 -12.43 14.32 3.03
C ALA A 421 -12.32 13.70 4.44
N ASP A 422 -12.20 12.38 4.54
CA ASP A 422 -12.10 11.67 5.81
C ASP A 422 -10.79 11.98 6.52
N MET A 423 -10.74 11.79 7.82
CA MET A 423 -9.51 11.94 8.61
C MET A 423 -8.52 10.82 8.25
N VAL A 424 -7.27 11.17 8.10
CA VAL A 424 -6.18 10.22 7.80
C VAL A 424 -5.09 10.33 8.85
N PHE A 425 -4.89 9.25 9.59
CA PHE A 425 -3.85 9.14 10.60
C PHE A 425 -2.66 8.38 10.05
N CYS A 426 -1.44 8.83 10.36
CA CYS A 426 -0.20 8.14 10.02
C CYS A 426 0.64 7.93 11.28
N VAL A 427 0.79 6.68 11.70
CA VAL A 427 1.68 6.31 12.80
C VAL A 427 3.01 5.86 12.22
N THR A 428 4.09 6.57 12.53
CA THR A 428 5.40 6.36 11.92
C THR A 428 6.53 6.42 12.94
N GLY A 429 7.62 5.68 12.68
CA GLY A 429 8.87 5.83 13.42
C GLY A 429 9.70 7.00 12.87
N ASP A 430 10.69 7.42 13.64
CA ASP A 430 11.56 8.56 13.37
C ASP A 430 12.36 8.42 12.07
N LEU A 431 13.05 7.31 11.87
CA LEU A 431 13.83 7.09 10.63
C LEU A 431 12.94 7.14 9.39
N SER A 432 11.73 6.58 9.45
CA SER A 432 10.77 6.63 8.34
C SER A 432 10.28 8.06 8.10
N PHE A 433 9.98 8.80 9.16
CA PHE A 433 9.53 10.19 9.09
C PHE A 433 10.60 11.10 8.48
N PHE A 434 11.83 11.08 9.02
CA PHE A 434 12.91 11.94 8.53
C PHE A 434 13.36 11.56 7.13
N TYR A 435 13.32 10.28 6.77
CA TYR A 435 13.63 9.83 5.42
C TYR A 435 12.60 10.31 4.38
N ASP A 436 11.34 10.48 4.77
CA ASP A 436 10.23 10.87 3.90
C ASP A 436 9.64 12.26 4.22
N GLN A 437 10.40 13.14 4.87
CA GLN A 437 9.94 14.46 5.30
C GLN A 437 9.43 15.35 4.15
N ASN A 438 9.89 15.12 2.90
CA ASN A 438 9.43 15.84 1.72
C ASN A 438 7.92 15.59 1.42
N ALA A 439 7.30 14.60 2.02
CA ALA A 439 5.85 14.43 2.02
C ALA A 439 5.12 15.69 2.52
N LEU A 440 5.72 16.41 3.47
CA LEU A 440 5.15 17.61 4.08
C LEU A 440 5.40 18.89 3.26
N TRP A 441 6.31 18.83 2.31
CA TRP A 441 6.65 19.95 1.42
C TRP A 441 5.73 19.98 0.19
N ASN A 442 4.44 20.19 0.40
CA ASN A 442 3.51 20.46 -0.69
C ASN A 442 2.25 21.19 -0.18
N ASN A 443 1.54 21.85 -1.09
CA ASN A 443 0.36 22.66 -0.79
C ASN A 443 -0.97 21.87 -0.90
N ASN A 444 -0.93 20.59 -1.28
CA ASN A 444 -2.13 19.76 -1.39
C ASN A 444 -2.65 19.29 -0.03
N LEU A 445 -1.79 19.33 0.99
CA LEU A 445 -2.08 18.83 2.33
C LEU A 445 -3.08 19.73 3.06
N LYS A 446 -4.06 19.10 3.68
CA LYS A 446 -5.12 19.74 4.46
C LYS A 446 -5.07 19.31 5.92
N GLY A 447 -5.94 19.88 6.73
CA GLY A 447 -6.07 19.56 8.13
C GLY A 447 -6.55 18.13 8.44
N ASN A 448 -6.94 17.35 7.46
CA ASN A 448 -7.35 15.95 7.65
C ASN A 448 -6.17 14.95 7.77
N LEU A 449 -4.93 15.34 7.49
CA LEU A 449 -3.75 14.51 7.76
C LEU A 449 -3.24 14.75 9.18
N ARG A 450 -3.11 13.68 9.96
CA ARG A 450 -2.61 13.66 11.33
C ARG A 450 -1.49 12.64 11.46
N VAL A 451 -0.37 13.04 12.06
CA VAL A 451 0.81 12.18 12.19
C VAL A 451 1.15 11.96 13.64
N ILE A 452 1.32 10.71 14.04
CA ILE A 452 1.92 10.30 15.31
C ILE A 452 3.34 9.82 15.01
N LEU A 453 4.32 10.58 15.45
CA LEU A 453 5.73 10.27 15.32
C LEU A 453 6.24 9.60 16.60
N LEU A 454 6.60 8.34 16.49
CA LEU A 454 7.25 7.55 17.55
C LEU A 454 8.77 7.77 17.43
N ASN A 455 9.34 8.67 18.24
CA ASN A 455 10.75 9.03 18.17
C ASN A 455 11.52 8.39 19.33
N ASP A 456 12.24 7.30 19.04
CA ASP A 456 13.18 6.63 19.95
C ASP A 456 14.65 6.94 19.60
N HIS A 457 14.87 7.85 18.64
CA HIS A 457 16.19 8.32 18.16
C HIS A 457 17.05 7.25 17.51
N HIS A 458 16.46 6.14 17.03
CA HIS A 458 17.15 5.06 16.30
C HIS A 458 16.18 4.08 15.67
N GLY A 459 16.68 3.12 14.91
CA GLY A 459 15.89 2.02 14.38
C GLY A 459 15.61 0.96 15.44
N GLY A 460 14.67 1.19 16.37
CA GLY A 460 14.36 0.32 17.50
C GLY A 460 14.03 -1.14 17.17
N ILE A 461 13.67 -1.45 15.90
CA ILE A 461 13.48 -2.84 15.45
C ILE A 461 14.77 -3.68 15.58
N PHE A 462 15.94 -3.05 15.44
CA PHE A 462 17.24 -3.73 15.47
C PHE A 462 17.62 -4.21 16.87
N ASP A 463 17.02 -3.67 17.93
CA ASP A 463 17.21 -4.12 19.31
C ASP A 463 16.66 -5.54 19.55
N ARG A 464 15.72 -5.97 18.69
CA ARG A 464 15.06 -7.28 18.75
C ARG A 464 15.67 -8.32 17.81
N VAL A 465 16.69 -7.96 17.03
CA VAL A 465 17.34 -8.88 16.10
C VAL A 465 18.48 -9.59 16.82
N ARG A 466 18.29 -10.90 17.08
CA ARG A 466 19.30 -11.73 17.75
C ARG A 466 20.63 -11.69 17.00
N GLY A 467 21.72 -11.51 17.74
CA GLY A 467 23.09 -11.46 17.22
C GLY A 467 23.58 -10.05 16.88
N LEU A 468 22.69 -9.05 16.75
CA LEU A 468 23.11 -7.67 16.54
C LEU A 468 23.61 -7.01 17.84
N GLU A 469 23.27 -7.53 19.01
CA GLU A 469 23.82 -7.11 20.29
C GLU A 469 25.34 -7.27 20.39
N GLN A 470 25.92 -8.17 19.57
CA GLN A 470 27.36 -8.39 19.50
C GLN A 470 28.09 -7.45 18.52
N CYS A 471 27.33 -6.66 17.72
CA CYS A 471 27.92 -5.74 16.77
C CYS A 471 28.40 -4.45 17.47
N ALA A 472 29.71 -4.26 17.56
CA ALA A 472 30.32 -3.13 18.23
C ALA A 472 29.93 -1.75 17.65
N HIS A 473 29.50 -1.71 16.38
CA HIS A 473 29.12 -0.48 15.68
C HIS A 473 27.63 -0.42 15.34
N ARG A 474 26.80 -1.23 16.03
CA ARG A 474 25.36 -1.36 15.78
C ARG A 474 24.66 0.02 15.78
N ASP A 475 24.88 0.82 16.80
CA ASP A 475 24.15 2.06 17.01
C ASP A 475 24.36 3.06 15.87
N THR A 476 25.59 3.18 15.38
CA THR A 476 25.95 4.15 14.33
C THR A 476 25.61 3.64 12.93
N PHE A 477 25.95 2.38 12.61
CA PHE A 477 25.91 1.89 11.22
C PHE A 477 24.74 0.95 10.92
N VAL A 478 24.05 0.45 11.93
CA VAL A 478 22.90 -0.45 11.76
C VAL A 478 21.60 0.19 12.23
N SER A 479 21.58 0.69 13.48
CA SER A 479 20.36 1.31 14.06
C SER A 479 20.19 2.77 13.66
N GLY A 480 21.20 3.42 13.08
CA GLY A 480 21.09 4.80 12.58
C GLY A 480 20.75 5.81 13.66
N ARG A 481 21.39 5.71 14.85
CA ARG A 481 21.14 6.62 15.99
C ARG A 481 21.31 8.09 15.62
N HIS A 482 20.39 8.94 16.06
CA HIS A 482 20.36 10.37 15.78
C HIS A 482 19.81 11.18 16.95
N SER A 483 19.80 12.53 16.82
CA SER A 483 19.25 13.47 17.80
C SER A 483 18.20 14.42 17.19
N ALA A 484 17.69 14.10 15.99
CA ALA A 484 16.74 14.97 15.30
C ALA A 484 15.35 14.96 15.97
N ASP A 485 14.65 16.10 15.89
CA ASP A 485 13.24 16.25 16.17
C ASP A 485 12.48 16.85 14.98
N ALA A 486 11.15 16.73 14.98
CA ALA A 486 10.33 17.17 13.86
C ALA A 486 9.97 18.67 13.89
N ARG A 487 10.29 19.40 14.95
CA ARG A 487 9.87 20.80 15.16
C ARG A 487 10.28 21.72 14.01
N GLY A 488 11.56 21.64 13.59
CA GLY A 488 12.09 22.49 12.52
C GLY A 488 11.38 22.23 11.18
N ILE A 489 11.14 20.95 10.85
CA ILE A 489 10.43 20.51 9.64
C ILE A 489 9.00 21.02 9.65
N CYS A 490 8.29 20.87 10.77
CA CYS A 490 6.91 21.33 10.91
C CYS A 490 6.82 22.85 10.75
N THR A 491 7.70 23.61 11.41
CA THR A 491 7.73 25.08 11.32
C THR A 491 7.99 25.55 9.88
N GLN A 492 8.96 24.93 9.19
CA GLN A 492 9.30 25.29 7.81
C GLN A 492 8.15 25.07 6.82
N ASN A 493 7.31 24.07 7.05
CA ASN A 493 6.27 23.65 6.13
C ASN A 493 4.85 24.07 6.57
N ASP A 494 4.73 24.95 7.56
CA ASP A 494 3.43 25.40 8.12
C ASP A 494 2.58 24.22 8.59
N ILE A 495 3.17 23.32 9.36
CA ILE A 495 2.55 22.12 9.95
C ILE A 495 2.41 22.32 11.46
N GLY A 496 1.25 22.01 12.01
CA GLY A 496 1.04 22.01 13.45
C GLY A 496 1.96 21.01 14.17
N TYR A 497 2.53 21.40 15.31
CA TYR A 497 3.47 20.56 16.05
C TYR A 497 3.10 20.45 17.52
N ILE A 498 3.03 19.23 18.02
CA ILE A 498 2.79 18.88 19.42
C ILE A 498 3.95 17.99 19.87
N ALA A 499 4.62 18.35 20.99
CA ALA A 499 5.64 17.50 21.60
C ALA A 499 5.07 16.81 22.85
N ALA A 500 5.40 15.53 23.03
CA ALA A 500 5.06 14.77 24.23
C ALA A 500 6.29 13.97 24.72
N LYS A 501 6.65 14.14 26.00
CA LYS A 501 7.76 13.47 26.68
C LYS A 501 7.31 12.69 27.92
N THR A 502 6.05 12.80 28.27
CA THR A 502 5.42 12.09 29.39
C THR A 502 4.14 11.39 28.92
N ALA A 503 3.66 10.41 29.68
CA ALA A 503 2.42 9.70 29.36
C ALA A 503 1.21 10.65 29.33
N ASP A 504 1.15 11.63 30.23
CA ASP A 504 0.05 12.60 30.26
C ASP A 504 0.09 13.57 29.07
N GLU A 505 1.28 14.07 28.68
CA GLU A 505 1.43 14.88 27.47
C GLU A 505 1.06 14.10 26.21
N MET A 506 1.40 12.82 26.14
CA MET A 506 1.04 11.92 25.03
C MET A 506 -0.49 11.77 24.94
N ARG A 507 -1.18 11.50 26.05
CA ARG A 507 -2.65 11.38 26.08
C ARG A 507 -3.34 12.68 25.63
N LEU A 508 -2.92 13.81 26.19
CA LEU A 508 -3.43 15.12 25.77
C LEU A 508 -3.14 15.42 24.31
N GLY A 509 -1.93 15.07 23.85
CA GLY A 509 -1.54 15.22 22.45
C GLY A 509 -2.40 14.39 21.50
N ILE A 510 -2.70 13.13 21.84
CA ILE A 510 -3.58 12.26 21.05
C ILE A 510 -5.00 12.83 21.01
N VAL A 511 -5.57 13.26 22.14
CA VAL A 511 -6.91 13.87 22.15
C VAL A 511 -6.95 15.12 21.28
N ARG A 512 -5.94 15.99 21.34
CA ARG A 512 -5.84 17.16 20.45
C ARG A 512 -5.74 16.75 18.98
N LEU A 513 -4.93 15.74 18.67
CA LEU A 513 -4.76 15.22 17.31
C LEU A 513 -6.09 14.73 16.71
N LEU A 514 -6.95 14.13 17.54
CA LEU A 514 -8.26 13.60 17.15
C LEU A 514 -9.34 14.69 17.03
N THR A 515 -9.26 15.77 17.82
CA THR A 515 -10.37 16.73 17.98
C THR A 515 -10.10 18.13 17.46
N GLU A 516 -8.81 18.53 17.31
CA GLU A 516 -8.46 19.89 16.91
C GLU A 516 -8.72 20.13 15.41
N GLU A 517 -9.55 21.13 15.10
CA GLU A 517 -9.81 21.56 13.72
C GLU A 517 -8.70 22.47 13.22
N THR A 518 -8.13 22.15 12.08
CA THR A 518 -7.08 22.94 11.43
C THR A 518 -7.16 22.82 9.90
N ASN A 519 -6.56 23.79 9.22
CA ASN A 519 -6.46 23.80 7.75
C ASN A 519 -5.21 23.09 7.23
N ARG A 520 -4.24 22.82 8.12
CA ARG A 520 -2.95 22.16 7.79
C ARG A 520 -2.76 20.94 8.68
N PRO A 521 -1.92 19.96 8.30
CA PRO A 521 -1.63 18.79 9.10
C PRO A 521 -1.12 19.13 10.51
N ILE A 522 -1.24 18.16 11.43
CA ILE A 522 -0.60 18.21 12.75
C ILE A 522 0.29 16.99 12.91
N VAL A 523 1.49 17.20 13.45
CA VAL A 523 2.42 16.16 13.90
C VAL A 523 2.47 16.17 15.43
N LEU A 524 2.11 15.04 16.05
CA LEU A 524 2.38 14.74 17.44
C LEU A 524 3.67 13.92 17.50
N GLU A 525 4.73 14.50 18.03
CA GLU A 525 5.98 13.80 18.28
C GLU A 525 6.02 13.30 19.72
N VAL A 526 6.07 11.98 19.88
CA VAL A 526 6.24 11.32 21.16
C VAL A 526 7.68 10.87 21.31
N THR A 527 8.44 11.52 22.18
CA THR A 527 9.83 11.14 22.51
C THR A 527 9.79 9.95 23.45
N LEU A 528 10.11 8.77 22.93
CA LEU A 528 10.13 7.53 23.69
C LEU A 528 11.40 7.42 24.53
N LYS A 529 11.32 6.68 25.64
CA LYS A 529 12.53 6.34 26.39
C LYS A 529 13.35 5.34 25.59
N THR A 530 14.62 5.65 25.35
CA THR A 530 15.59 4.67 24.85
C THR A 530 15.71 3.54 25.88
N SER A 531 15.36 2.32 25.48
CA SER A 531 15.51 1.11 26.32
C SER A 531 16.97 0.73 26.51
#